data_eea08a1ce92ec7312a8220614a7e6459
#
_entry.id   eea08a1ce92ec7312a8220614a7e6459
#
_cell.length_a   1.000
_cell.length_b   1.000
_cell.length_c   1.000
_cell.angle_alpha   90.00
_cell.angle_beta   90.00
_cell.angle_gamma   90.00
#
_symmetry.space_group_name_H-M   'P 1'
#
loop_
_entity.id
_entity.type
_entity.pdbx_description
1 polymer ?
#
loop_
_entity_poly.entity_id
_entity_poly.type
_entity_poly.pdbx_seq_one_letter_code
_entity_poly.pdbx_strand_id
1 'polypeptide(L)'
;EAARLMVHRAAASLDAGDPNATMYASMAKRFATDAGFQVCNDALQLHGGYGYIKEYPIERHLRDVRVHQILEGTNEIMRLIISRKLLDG
;
A
#
# COMPACT_ATOMS: atom_id res chain seq x y z
N GLU A 1 9.14 -6.89 3.10
CA GLU A 1 10.01 -6.26 4.11
C GLU A 1 10.05 -4.74 3.97
N ALA A 2 10.26 -4.22 2.76
CA ALA A 2 10.29 -2.77 2.53
C ALA A 2 8.96 -2.13 2.93
N ALA A 3 7.83 -2.73 2.57
CA ALA A 3 6.51 -2.24 2.93
C ALA A 3 6.33 -2.22 4.46
N ARG A 4 6.77 -3.27 5.15
CA ARG A 4 6.72 -3.35 6.61
C ARG A 4 7.52 -2.21 7.26
N LEU A 5 8.72 -1.98 6.77
CA LEU A 5 9.58 -0.91 7.28
C LEU A 5 8.96 0.47 7.06
N MET A 6 8.34 0.71 5.91
CA MET A 6 7.65 1.98 5.65
C MET A 6 6.48 2.20 6.60
N VAL A 7 5.68 1.16 6.84
CA VAL A 7 4.53 1.25 7.76
C VAL A 7 5.02 1.53 9.18
N HIS A 8 6.06 0.83 9.64
CA HIS A 8 6.63 1.07 10.96
C HIS A 8 7.22 2.48 11.09
N ARG A 9 7.88 2.97 10.03
CA ARG A 9 8.41 4.33 10.03
C ARG A 9 7.29 5.36 10.18
N ALA A 10 6.19 5.17 9.44
CA ALA A 10 5.05 6.07 9.52
C ALA A 10 4.42 6.05 10.92
N ALA A 11 4.23 4.86 11.48
CA ALA A 11 3.65 4.71 12.83
C ALA A 11 4.52 5.39 13.88
N ALA A 12 5.83 5.18 13.82
CA ALA A 12 6.77 5.80 14.76
C ALA A 12 6.75 7.33 14.65
N SER A 13 6.63 7.85 13.43
CA SER A 13 6.59 9.30 13.23
C SER A 13 5.29 9.91 13.78
N LEU A 14 4.17 9.22 13.68
CA LEU A 14 2.91 9.65 14.28
C LEU A 14 3.01 9.67 15.80
N ASP A 15 3.56 8.62 16.39
CA ASP A 15 3.74 8.54 17.85
C ASP A 15 4.66 9.64 18.38
N ALA A 16 5.67 10.00 17.61
CA ALA A 16 6.64 11.02 18.00
C ALA A 16 6.18 12.47 17.73
N GLY A 17 5.03 12.64 17.07
CA GLY A 17 4.56 13.97 16.66
C GLY A 17 5.45 14.62 15.61
N ASP A 18 6.08 13.83 14.75
CA ASP A 18 6.98 14.31 13.70
C ASP A 18 6.19 15.19 12.71
N PRO A 19 6.67 16.40 12.38
CA PRO A 19 6.00 17.28 11.42
C PRO A 19 5.88 16.67 10.02
N ASN A 20 6.67 15.64 9.71
CA ASN A 20 6.61 14.90 8.44
C ASN A 20 5.75 13.64 8.51
N ALA A 21 5.00 13.42 9.59
CA ALA A 21 4.22 12.20 9.78
C ALA A 21 3.21 11.98 8.65
N THR A 22 2.55 13.03 8.17
CA THR A 22 1.60 12.93 7.05
C THR A 22 2.29 12.44 5.78
N MET A 23 3.48 12.93 5.51
CA MET A 23 4.28 12.50 4.35
C MET A 23 4.64 11.02 4.47
N TYR A 24 5.15 10.60 5.62
CA TYR A 24 5.52 9.19 5.84
C TYR A 24 4.30 8.27 5.78
N ALA A 25 3.17 8.69 6.33
CA ALA A 25 1.93 7.91 6.27
C ALA A 25 1.46 7.74 4.83
N SER A 26 1.53 8.80 4.04
CA SER A 26 1.16 8.75 2.61
C SER A 26 2.10 7.85 1.82
N MET A 27 3.41 7.94 2.08
CA MET A 27 4.40 7.04 1.47
C MET A 27 4.14 5.59 1.83
N ALA A 28 3.85 5.31 3.09
CA ALA A 28 3.59 3.95 3.57
C ALA A 28 2.33 3.37 2.92
N LYS A 29 1.26 4.14 2.88
CA LYS A 29 0.00 3.70 2.26
C LYS A 29 0.22 3.41 0.77
N ARG A 30 0.83 4.34 0.04
CA ARG A 30 1.06 4.15 -1.40
C ARG A 30 1.97 2.95 -1.66
N PHE A 31 3.10 2.87 -0.97
CA PHE A 31 4.08 1.81 -1.22
C PHE A 31 3.55 0.44 -0.82
N ALA A 32 2.98 0.32 0.38
CA ALA A 32 2.53 -0.98 0.91
C ALA A 32 1.36 -1.55 0.10
N THR A 33 0.41 -0.70 -0.31
CA THR A 33 -0.75 -1.17 -1.07
C THR A 33 -0.40 -1.52 -2.51
N ASP A 34 0.49 -0.75 -3.15
CA ASP A 34 0.97 -1.08 -4.50
C ASP A 34 1.80 -2.37 -4.49
N ALA A 35 2.72 -2.50 -3.53
CA ALA A 35 3.54 -3.71 -3.39
C ALA A 35 2.68 -4.92 -3.04
N GLY A 36 1.72 -4.75 -2.14
CA GLY A 36 0.80 -5.82 -1.75
C GLY A 36 -0.04 -6.33 -2.90
N PHE A 37 -0.55 -5.41 -3.73
CA PHE A 37 -1.28 -5.81 -4.94
C PHE A 37 -0.37 -6.61 -5.88
N GLN A 38 0.84 -6.14 -6.13
CA GLN A 38 1.77 -6.83 -7.04
C GLN A 38 2.10 -8.23 -6.54
N VAL A 39 2.34 -8.38 -5.23
CA VAL A 39 2.62 -9.69 -4.62
C VAL A 39 1.42 -10.63 -4.82
N CYS A 40 0.21 -10.18 -4.55
CA CYS A 40 -0.99 -11.01 -4.71
C CYS A 40 -1.25 -11.34 -6.17
N ASN A 41 -1.00 -10.39 -7.08
CA ASN A 41 -1.16 -10.62 -8.50
C ASN A 41 -0.17 -11.69 -9.01
N ASP A 42 1.07 -11.63 -8.57
CA ASP A 42 2.11 -12.62 -8.92
C ASP A 42 1.78 -13.99 -8.33
N ALA A 43 1.28 -14.01 -7.09
CA ALA A 43 0.86 -15.25 -6.45
C ALA A 43 -0.30 -15.91 -7.19
N LEU A 44 -1.27 -15.11 -7.64
CA LEU A 44 -2.38 -15.63 -8.45
C LEU A 44 -1.85 -16.21 -9.76
N GLN A 45 -0.90 -15.55 -10.40
CA GLN A 45 -0.28 -16.03 -11.62
C GLN A 45 0.38 -17.39 -11.40
N LEU A 46 1.05 -17.57 -10.26
CA LEU A 46 1.70 -18.85 -9.91
C LEU A 46 0.69 -19.97 -9.67
N HIS A 47 -0.52 -19.64 -9.21
CA HIS A 47 -1.59 -20.62 -9.07
C HIS A 47 -2.15 -21.06 -10.43
N GLY A 48 -1.94 -20.28 -11.48
CA GLY A 48 -2.51 -20.54 -12.79
C GLY A 48 -4.05 -20.46 -12.74
N GLY A 49 -4.72 -21.35 -13.46
CA GLY A 49 -6.19 -21.36 -13.49
C GLY A 49 -6.84 -21.52 -12.13
N TYR A 50 -6.19 -22.24 -11.21
CA TYR A 50 -6.69 -22.40 -9.84
C TYR A 50 -6.72 -21.09 -9.07
N GLY A 51 -5.93 -20.10 -9.45
CA GLY A 51 -5.95 -18.78 -8.83
C GLY A 51 -7.22 -17.99 -9.14
N TYR A 52 -7.97 -18.41 -10.15
CA TYR A 52 -9.17 -17.69 -10.60
C TYR A 52 -10.47 -18.31 -10.08
N ILE A 53 -10.41 -19.33 -9.24
CA ILE A 53 -11.58 -20.00 -8.70
C ILE A 53 -11.67 -19.81 -7.20
N LYS A 54 -12.90 -19.82 -6.65
CA LYS A 54 -13.16 -19.45 -5.26
C LYS A 54 -12.73 -20.50 -4.24
N GLU A 55 -12.44 -21.70 -4.67
CA GLU A 55 -11.95 -22.77 -3.80
C GLU A 55 -10.56 -22.49 -3.22
N TYR A 56 -9.81 -21.56 -3.83
CA TYR A 56 -8.51 -21.14 -3.34
C TYR A 56 -8.58 -19.66 -2.92
N PRO A 57 -7.95 -19.28 -1.80
CA PRO A 57 -8.17 -17.95 -1.22
C PRO A 57 -7.49 -16.80 -1.99
N ILE A 58 -6.58 -17.08 -2.92
CA ILE A 58 -5.78 -16.02 -3.55
C ILE A 58 -6.64 -15.03 -4.35
N GLU A 59 -7.73 -15.46 -4.99
CA GLU A 59 -8.59 -14.55 -5.75
C GLU A 59 -9.24 -13.52 -4.82
N ARG A 60 -9.60 -13.94 -3.60
CA ARG A 60 -10.16 -13.03 -2.60
C ARG A 60 -9.11 -12.03 -2.13
N HIS A 61 -7.89 -12.50 -1.85
CA HIS A 61 -6.81 -11.61 -1.44
C HIS A 61 -6.51 -10.56 -2.51
N LEU A 62 -6.51 -10.97 -3.78
CA LEU A 62 -6.29 -10.01 -4.88
C LEU A 62 -7.35 -8.92 -4.89
N ARG A 63 -8.63 -9.29 -4.75
CA ARG A 63 -9.74 -8.32 -4.72
C ARG A 63 -9.63 -7.40 -3.51
N ASP A 64 -9.29 -7.96 -2.35
CA ASP A 64 -9.17 -7.19 -1.11
C ASP A 64 -8.03 -6.16 -1.19
N VAL A 65 -6.85 -6.57 -1.65
CA VAL A 65 -5.72 -5.64 -1.73
C VAL A 65 -5.90 -4.61 -2.86
N ARG A 66 -6.63 -4.95 -3.92
CA ARG A 66 -6.84 -4.02 -5.03
C ARG A 66 -7.58 -2.77 -4.59
N VAL A 67 -8.58 -2.91 -3.74
CA VAL A 67 -9.36 -1.77 -3.27
C VAL A 67 -8.54 -0.84 -2.38
N HIS A 68 -7.52 -1.37 -1.71
CA HIS A 68 -6.64 -0.54 -0.86
C HIS A 68 -5.84 0.49 -1.64
N GLN A 69 -5.65 0.31 -2.94
CA GLN A 69 -5.01 1.32 -3.78
C GLN A 69 -5.95 2.50 -4.07
N ILE A 70 -7.24 2.34 -3.81
CA ILE A 70 -8.29 3.31 -4.16
C ILE A 70 -8.86 4.01 -2.92
N LEU A 71 -9.14 3.24 -1.86
CA LEU A 71 -9.84 3.76 -0.68
C LEU A 71 -8.95 4.68 0.16
N GLU A 72 -9.60 5.51 0.96
CA GLU A 72 -8.94 6.44 1.89
C GLU A 72 -7.95 7.38 1.18
N GLY A 73 -8.33 7.81 -0.01
CA GLY A 73 -7.47 8.56 -0.93
C GLY A 73 -6.73 7.61 -1.86
N THR A 74 -6.88 7.83 -3.15
CA THR A 74 -6.18 6.98 -4.14
C THR A 74 -4.67 7.14 -4.02
N ASN A 75 -3.93 6.16 -4.54
CA ASN A 75 -2.47 6.25 -4.51
C ASN A 75 -1.93 7.41 -5.35
N GLU A 76 -2.67 7.86 -6.36
CA GLU A 76 -2.35 9.10 -7.08
C GLU A 76 -2.45 10.31 -6.16
N ILE A 77 -3.48 10.38 -5.32
CA ILE A 77 -3.62 11.45 -4.32
C ILE A 77 -2.51 11.37 -3.27
N MET A 78 -2.11 10.16 -2.88
CA MET A 78 -0.98 10.01 -1.95
C MET A 78 0.30 10.62 -2.52
N ARG A 79 0.56 10.41 -3.82
CA ARG A 79 1.71 11.02 -4.49
C ARG A 79 1.63 12.54 -4.47
N LEU A 80 0.43 13.10 -4.65
CA LEU A 80 0.22 14.54 -4.60
C LEU A 80 0.54 15.10 -3.20
N ILE A 81 0.08 14.43 -2.15
CA ILE A 81 0.34 14.84 -0.77
C ILE A 81 1.84 14.80 -0.49
N ILE A 82 2.52 13.73 -0.89
CA ILE A 82 3.96 13.57 -0.72
C ILE A 82 4.72 14.70 -1.41
N SER A 83 4.37 14.98 -2.67
CA SER A 83 5.05 16.01 -3.45
C SER A 83 4.88 17.40 -2.84
N ARG A 84 3.70 17.71 -2.34
CA ARG A 84 3.43 18.99 -1.68
C ARG A 84 4.32 19.15 -0.45
N LYS A 85 4.42 18.11 0.38
CA LYS A 85 5.26 18.14 1.58
C LYS A 85 6.74 18.31 1.23
N LEU A 86 7.22 17.61 0.21
CA LEU A 86 8.61 17.73 -0.23
C LEU A 86 8.93 19.12 -0.75
N LEU A 87 8.00 19.74 -1.47
CA LEU A 87 8.18 21.07 -2.05
C LEU A 87 8.08 22.19 -0.99
N ASP A 88 7.21 22.01 -0.01
CA ASP A 88 7.03 22.98 1.08
C ASP A 88 8.16 22.89 2.10
N GLY A 89 8.95 21.87 2.00
CA GLY A 89 10.15 21.67 2.73
C GLY A 89 10.21 21.36 4.04
#